data_b84cefbe4fa4a16fc0e69c5c8266ddd7
#
_entry.id   b84cefbe4fa4a16fc0e69c5c8266ddd7
#
_cell.length_a   1.000
_cell.length_b   1.000
_cell.length_c   1.000
_cell.angle_alpha   90.00
_cell.angle_beta   90.00
_cell.angle_gamma   90.00
#
_symmetry.space_group_name_H-M   'P 1'
#
loop_
_entity.id
_entity.type
_entity.pdbx_description
1 polymer ?
#
loop_
_entity_poly.entity_id
_entity_poly.type
_entity_poly.pdbx_seq_one_letter_code
_entity_poly.pdbx_strand_id
1 'polypeptide(L)'
;MFEWNPVFNFAMNIKHNYLKKFGKVEYKKYEIEENDTTKTVSCLEYWIKTLNDETAKEKIKYLEINQEGDLILVRYGKFSSAGDGQYEITVEDLWNADNGFFLECRSVVINLRTEEIVIAPFKKFRNLNECPENDIKVVTEEIKNAKTVEITNKLDGSMQCVRWYNGEIFMSGSQAINPDMSWRLADGILRLTDNNKCMAKENPNLTFIYEYISLPDAHVVKYTKEQEGLYLIGIRDVNTGRQYSYKEVAEYAAKYHVPMTEIFDKTFDEILEEVKVIKSDDMEGFVINIDGHMIKVKGDDYTQIHRVLSKISSINLIIQSVAEDRIDDLYSKVPAAYKPRVRIVEKIVRGYISDMESETSEWYSKAPKSDRKTFMIWVHENVPPKFKSYVRNKYFGIENNYIKYGSDKCPGYRKLNEMGVTDYKKIFEESEEE
;
A
#
# COMPACT_ATOMS: atom_id res chain seq x y z
N MET A 1 -17.66 18.88 23.06
CA MET A 1 -16.52 18.05 23.55
C MET A 1 -16.28 17.03 22.44
N PHE A 2 -15.19 17.15 21.70
CA PHE A 2 -14.87 16.19 20.66
C PHE A 2 -14.59 14.87 21.34
N GLU A 3 -15.40 13.84 21.10
CA GLU A 3 -15.03 12.47 21.46
C GLU A 3 -13.86 12.10 20.57
N TRP A 4 -12.70 12.11 21.17
CA TRP A 4 -11.50 11.77 20.46
C TRP A 4 -11.49 10.28 20.14
N ASN A 5 -11.43 10.08 18.88
CA ASN A 5 -10.72 9.08 18.12
C ASN A 5 -10.77 7.65 18.69
N PRO A 6 -11.57 6.78 18.09
CA PRO A 6 -11.61 5.37 18.44
C PRO A 6 -10.23 4.69 18.51
N VAL A 7 -9.27 5.14 17.69
CA VAL A 7 -7.90 4.58 17.69
C VAL A 7 -7.13 4.95 18.95
N PHE A 8 -7.27 6.18 19.44
CA PHE A 8 -6.68 6.59 20.71
C PHE A 8 -7.27 5.80 21.87
N ASN A 9 -8.60 5.71 21.92
CA ASN A 9 -9.27 4.92 22.96
C ASN A 9 -8.90 3.44 22.90
N PHE A 10 -8.74 2.90 21.70
CA PHE A 10 -8.27 1.54 21.49
C PHE A 10 -6.81 1.39 21.98
N ALA A 11 -5.90 2.26 21.60
CA ALA A 11 -4.52 2.25 22.04
C ALA A 11 -4.40 2.42 23.57
N MET A 12 -5.21 3.31 24.15
CA MET A 12 -5.28 3.51 25.60
C MET A 12 -5.84 2.30 26.34
N ASN A 13 -6.88 1.66 25.80
CA ASN A 13 -7.40 0.39 26.33
C ASN A 13 -6.35 -0.72 26.27
N ILE A 14 -5.66 -0.81 25.16
CA ILE A 14 -4.52 -1.69 24.96
C ILE A 14 -3.52 -1.50 26.09
N LYS A 15 -3.00 -0.30 26.26
CA LYS A 15 -2.02 -0.01 27.27
C LYS A 15 -2.54 -0.20 28.70
N HIS A 16 -3.74 0.26 28.98
CA HIS A 16 -4.35 0.10 30.30
C HIS A 16 -4.44 -1.37 30.70
N ASN A 17 -4.90 -2.24 29.78
CA ASN A 17 -4.97 -3.69 30.01
C ASN A 17 -3.57 -4.30 30.17
N TYR A 18 -2.59 -3.83 29.40
CA TYR A 18 -1.21 -4.27 29.52
C TYR A 18 -0.62 -3.88 30.88
N LEU A 19 -0.69 -2.62 31.27
CA LEU A 19 -0.17 -2.11 32.54
C LEU A 19 -0.85 -2.77 33.74
N LYS A 20 -2.15 -3.01 33.67
CA LYS A 20 -2.91 -3.71 34.70
C LYS A 20 -2.43 -5.15 34.90
N LYS A 21 -2.01 -5.81 33.82
CA LYS A 21 -1.60 -7.23 33.85
C LYS A 21 -0.10 -7.41 34.14
N PHE A 22 0.77 -6.54 33.62
CA PHE A 22 2.20 -6.75 33.59
C PHE A 22 3.04 -5.66 34.28
N GLY A 23 2.45 -4.59 34.77
CA GLY A 23 3.18 -3.46 35.36
C GLY A 23 3.85 -2.57 34.30
N LYS A 24 5.03 -2.02 34.59
CA LYS A 24 5.76 -1.16 33.66
C LYS A 24 6.10 -1.90 32.36
N VAL A 25 5.81 -1.24 31.22
CA VAL A 25 6.17 -1.73 29.89
C VAL A 25 7.69 -1.69 29.75
N GLU A 26 8.37 -2.79 30.02
CA GLU A 26 9.75 -2.99 29.61
C GLU A 26 9.75 -3.78 28.30
N TYR A 27 10.58 -3.35 27.32
CA TYR A 27 10.74 -4.07 26.05
C TYR A 27 11.51 -5.35 26.26
N LYS A 28 10.81 -6.36 26.76
CA LYS A 28 11.34 -7.73 26.83
C LYS A 28 10.80 -8.51 25.64
N LYS A 29 11.65 -9.36 25.09
CA LYS A 29 11.17 -10.47 24.27
C LYS A 29 10.37 -11.37 25.20
N TYR A 30 9.14 -11.66 24.83
CA TYR A 30 8.25 -12.53 25.56
C TYR A 30 8.30 -13.92 24.96
N GLU A 31 8.18 -14.92 25.81
CA GLU A 31 8.10 -16.30 25.40
C GLU A 31 6.65 -16.78 25.51
N ILE A 32 6.16 -17.41 24.47
CA ILE A 32 4.85 -18.09 24.47
C ILE A 32 5.07 -19.56 24.13
N GLU A 33 4.27 -20.41 24.76
CA GLU A 33 4.19 -21.81 24.36
C GLU A 33 3.11 -21.97 23.31
N GLU A 34 3.49 -22.53 22.18
CA GLU A 34 2.60 -22.82 21.06
C GLU A 34 2.96 -24.19 20.48
N ASN A 35 2.05 -25.16 20.57
CA ASN A 35 2.26 -26.54 20.10
C ASN A 35 3.52 -27.21 20.69
N ASP A 36 3.65 -27.16 22.02
CA ASP A 36 4.80 -27.69 22.77
C ASP A 36 6.17 -27.10 22.39
N THR A 37 6.17 -25.93 21.76
CA THR A 37 7.39 -25.20 21.44
C THR A 37 7.37 -23.80 22.04
N THR A 38 8.48 -23.39 22.66
CA THR A 38 8.65 -22.01 23.16
C THR A 38 9.05 -21.10 22.00
N LYS A 39 8.21 -20.08 21.73
CA LYS A 39 8.44 -19.09 20.68
C LYS A 39 8.66 -17.72 21.31
N THR A 40 9.73 -17.07 20.92
CA THR A 40 9.98 -15.67 21.29
C THR A 40 9.15 -14.74 20.42
N VAL A 41 8.33 -13.91 21.03
CA VAL A 41 7.42 -12.97 20.35
C VAL A 41 7.68 -11.53 20.78
N SER A 42 7.21 -10.58 19.97
CA SER A 42 7.20 -9.16 20.35
C SER A 42 6.26 -8.91 21.53
N CYS A 43 6.48 -7.82 22.26
CA CYS A 43 5.58 -7.37 23.32
C CYS A 43 4.13 -7.25 22.84
N LEU A 44 3.94 -6.69 21.64
CA LEU A 44 2.61 -6.53 21.04
C LEU A 44 1.97 -7.88 20.72
N GLU A 45 2.74 -8.82 20.14
CA GLU A 45 2.23 -10.16 19.80
C GLU A 45 1.88 -10.96 21.05
N TYR A 46 2.73 -10.93 22.07
CA TYR A 46 2.46 -11.53 23.36
C TYR A 46 1.17 -10.99 23.97
N TRP A 47 1.03 -9.67 23.94
CA TRP A 47 -0.12 -8.98 24.49
C TRP A 47 -1.41 -9.31 23.72
N ILE A 48 -1.41 -9.35 22.40
CA ILE A 48 -2.53 -9.80 21.55
C ILE A 48 -2.95 -11.23 21.90
N LYS A 49 -1.99 -12.13 22.07
CA LYS A 49 -2.26 -13.55 22.36
C LYS A 49 -2.74 -13.78 23.79
N THR A 50 -2.37 -12.94 24.75
CA THR A 50 -2.73 -13.09 26.16
C THR A 50 -3.97 -12.33 26.58
N LEU A 51 -4.48 -11.42 25.75
CA LEU A 51 -5.72 -10.71 26.00
C LEU A 51 -6.93 -11.63 25.90
N ASN A 52 -7.76 -11.60 26.97
CA ASN A 52 -9.10 -12.23 26.93
C ASN A 52 -10.16 -11.32 26.30
N ASP A 53 -9.77 -10.21 25.69
CA ASP A 53 -10.68 -9.32 24.98
C ASP A 53 -10.85 -9.82 23.55
N GLU A 54 -11.92 -10.56 23.30
CA GLU A 54 -12.26 -11.09 21.98
C GLU A 54 -12.42 -9.97 20.95
N THR A 55 -12.93 -8.80 21.35
CA THR A 55 -13.12 -7.64 20.49
C THR A 55 -11.77 -7.09 19.99
N ALA A 56 -10.77 -6.99 20.89
CA ALA A 56 -9.44 -6.54 20.51
C ALA A 56 -8.75 -7.53 19.56
N LYS A 57 -8.84 -8.82 19.83
CA LYS A 57 -8.31 -9.89 18.98
C LYS A 57 -8.95 -9.87 17.60
N GLU A 58 -10.25 -9.68 17.54
CA GLU A 58 -10.99 -9.65 16.29
C GLU A 58 -10.61 -8.46 15.42
N LYS A 59 -10.45 -7.28 16.00
CA LYS A 59 -10.04 -6.06 15.27
C LYS A 59 -8.62 -6.12 14.73
N ILE A 60 -7.69 -6.68 15.50
CA ILE A 60 -6.27 -6.71 15.14
C ILE A 60 -5.99 -7.51 13.88
N LYS A 61 -6.77 -8.55 13.56
CA LYS A 61 -6.61 -9.31 12.32
C LYS A 61 -6.72 -8.46 11.04
N TYR A 62 -7.39 -7.30 11.12
CA TYR A 62 -7.58 -6.37 10.00
C TYR A 62 -6.56 -5.24 9.95
N LEU A 63 -5.65 -5.20 10.92
CA LEU A 63 -4.63 -4.17 11.01
C LEU A 63 -3.26 -4.71 10.65
N GLU A 64 -2.46 -3.86 10.02
CA GLU A 64 -1.01 -4.03 9.93
C GLU A 64 -0.38 -3.12 10.99
N ILE A 65 0.49 -3.70 11.80
CA ILE A 65 1.14 -3.02 12.91
C ILE A 65 2.65 -3.18 12.75
N ASN A 66 3.36 -2.07 12.62
CA ASN A 66 4.81 -2.03 12.59
C ASN A 66 5.30 -1.42 13.90
N GLN A 67 6.20 -2.12 14.59
CA GLN A 67 6.77 -1.67 15.87
C GLN A 67 8.26 -1.34 15.74
N GLU A 68 8.64 -0.21 16.32
CA GLU A 68 10.03 0.20 16.49
C GLU A 68 10.19 0.72 17.91
N GLY A 69 10.86 -0.04 18.76
CA GLY A 69 10.97 0.30 20.19
C GLY A 69 9.60 0.49 20.86
N ASP A 70 9.39 1.67 21.46
CA ASP A 70 8.15 2.06 22.14
C ASP A 70 7.04 2.48 21.17
N LEU A 71 7.36 2.67 19.88
CA LEU A 71 6.45 3.21 18.88
C LEU A 71 5.80 2.10 18.09
N ILE A 72 4.50 2.22 17.84
CA ILE A 72 3.77 1.43 16.87
C ILE A 72 3.16 2.31 15.80
N LEU A 73 3.29 1.89 14.55
CA LEU A 73 2.53 2.43 13.44
C LEU A 73 1.37 1.48 13.17
N VAL A 74 0.14 2.00 13.24
CA VAL A 74 -1.08 1.23 13.02
C VAL A 74 -1.73 1.68 11.72
N ARG A 75 -1.97 0.72 10.83
CA ARG A 75 -2.70 0.98 9.59
C ARG A 75 -3.64 -0.18 9.27
N TYR A 76 -4.68 0.11 8.51
CA TYR A 76 -5.51 -0.96 7.97
C TYR A 76 -4.71 -1.77 6.94
N GLY A 77 -4.92 -3.10 6.95
CA GLY A 77 -4.28 -4.01 6.02
C GLY A 77 -4.77 -3.85 4.58
N LYS A 78 -4.13 -4.54 3.66
CA LYS A 78 -4.63 -4.65 2.28
C LYS A 78 -5.87 -5.54 2.28
N PHE A 79 -7.02 -4.92 2.32
CA PHE A 79 -8.26 -5.64 2.02
C PHE A 79 -8.30 -5.84 0.50
N SER A 80 -8.23 -7.09 0.05
CA SER A 80 -8.50 -7.35 -1.35
C SER A 80 -9.98 -7.07 -1.61
N SER A 81 -10.26 -6.18 -2.53
CA SER A 81 -11.60 -5.90 -3.02
C SER A 81 -12.21 -7.07 -3.82
N ALA A 82 -11.43 -8.12 -4.05
CA ALA A 82 -11.88 -9.35 -4.69
C ALA A 82 -12.08 -10.39 -3.60
N GLY A 83 -13.31 -10.86 -3.46
CA GLY A 83 -13.77 -11.83 -2.48
C GLY A 83 -12.92 -13.10 -2.38
N ASP A 84 -11.76 -12.99 -1.77
CA ASP A 84 -10.85 -14.11 -1.50
C ASP A 84 -11.34 -15.01 -0.38
N GLY A 85 -12.59 -14.83 0.09
CA GLY A 85 -13.21 -15.67 1.10
C GLY A 85 -12.50 -15.70 2.47
N GLN A 86 -11.49 -14.84 2.68
CA GLN A 86 -10.73 -14.80 3.93
C GLN A 86 -11.37 -13.98 5.05
N TYR A 87 -12.33 -13.11 4.71
CA TYR A 87 -12.97 -12.25 5.69
C TYR A 87 -14.49 -12.40 5.62
N GLU A 88 -15.12 -12.66 6.75
CA GLU A 88 -16.58 -12.77 6.90
C GLU A 88 -17.29 -11.41 6.82
N ILE A 89 -16.53 -10.30 6.81
CA ILE A 89 -17.03 -8.95 6.82
C ILE A 89 -16.72 -8.28 5.47
N THR A 90 -17.65 -7.53 4.92
CA THR A 90 -17.39 -6.73 3.71
C THR A 90 -16.45 -5.56 4.01
N VAL A 91 -15.76 -5.05 2.98
CA VAL A 91 -14.89 -3.87 3.12
C VAL A 91 -15.70 -2.66 3.61
N GLU A 92 -16.93 -2.50 3.16
CA GLU A 92 -17.82 -1.41 3.56
C GLU A 92 -18.25 -1.54 5.02
N ASP A 93 -18.68 -2.71 5.44
CA ASP A 93 -19.05 -2.98 6.83
C ASP A 93 -17.88 -2.74 7.77
N LEU A 94 -16.65 -3.12 7.35
CA LEU A 94 -15.44 -2.87 8.11
C LEU A 94 -15.16 -1.37 8.29
N TRP A 95 -15.34 -0.56 7.22
CA TRP A 95 -15.12 0.88 7.31
C TRP A 95 -16.13 1.58 8.22
N ASN A 96 -17.35 1.07 8.30
CA ASN A 96 -18.41 1.62 9.13
C ASN A 96 -18.43 1.06 10.56
N ALA A 97 -17.70 -0.04 10.80
CA ALA A 97 -17.60 -0.64 12.12
C ALA A 97 -17.00 0.33 13.15
N ASP A 98 -17.48 0.24 14.38
CA ASP A 98 -16.96 1.00 15.52
C ASP A 98 -16.86 2.51 15.27
N ASN A 99 -17.89 3.09 14.68
CA ASN A 99 -17.95 4.54 14.36
C ASN A 99 -16.78 5.02 13.50
N GLY A 100 -16.32 4.21 12.57
CA GLY A 100 -15.20 4.56 11.67
C GLY A 100 -13.82 4.35 12.27
N PHE A 101 -13.66 3.45 13.25
CA PHE A 101 -12.38 3.08 13.83
C PHE A 101 -11.29 2.83 12.77
N PHE A 102 -11.59 2.01 11.74
CA PHE A 102 -10.61 1.67 10.71
C PHE A 102 -10.26 2.84 9.77
N LEU A 103 -11.12 3.85 9.69
CA LEU A 103 -10.81 5.08 8.94
C LEU A 103 -9.67 5.88 9.58
N GLU A 104 -9.53 5.79 10.91
CA GLU A 104 -8.44 6.42 11.66
C GLU A 104 -7.13 5.61 11.59
N CYS A 105 -7.21 4.31 11.32
CA CYS A 105 -6.04 3.44 11.20
C CYS A 105 -5.33 3.65 9.85
N ARG A 106 -4.86 4.88 9.59
CA ARG A 106 -4.15 5.26 8.37
C ARG A 106 -2.73 5.73 8.70
N SER A 107 -1.91 4.82 9.24
CA SER A 107 -0.52 5.10 9.63
C SER A 107 -0.40 6.03 10.85
N VAL A 108 -1.35 5.93 11.76
CA VAL A 108 -1.23 6.60 13.06
C VAL A 108 -0.05 5.99 13.84
N VAL A 109 0.77 6.85 14.45
CA VAL A 109 1.88 6.40 15.29
C VAL A 109 1.56 6.69 16.74
N ILE A 110 1.76 5.68 17.59
CA ILE A 110 1.43 5.70 19.01
C ILE A 110 2.66 5.27 19.81
N ASN A 111 2.94 5.98 20.89
CA ASN A 111 3.92 5.55 21.87
C ASN A 111 3.22 4.76 22.98
N LEU A 112 3.52 3.47 23.05
CA LEU A 112 2.90 2.56 24.04
C LEU A 112 3.33 2.83 25.47
N ARG A 113 4.50 3.47 25.68
CA ARG A 113 5.02 3.77 27.02
C ARG A 113 4.45 5.06 27.59
N THR A 114 4.38 6.12 26.76
CA THR A 114 3.93 7.45 27.21
C THR A 114 2.43 7.67 27.04
N GLU A 115 1.74 6.75 26.35
CA GLU A 115 0.29 6.85 26.04
C GLU A 115 -0.07 8.02 25.14
N GLU A 116 0.84 8.38 24.25
CA GLU A 116 0.65 9.52 23.36
C GLU A 116 0.44 9.08 21.92
N ILE A 117 -0.40 9.80 21.21
CA ILE A 117 -0.34 9.80 19.75
C ILE A 117 0.86 10.63 19.34
N VAL A 118 1.78 10.01 18.61
CA VAL A 118 2.99 10.68 18.10
C VAL A 118 2.71 11.30 16.74
N ILE A 119 2.02 10.60 15.86
CA ILE A 119 1.60 11.09 14.54
C ILE A 119 0.10 10.84 14.36
N ALA A 120 -0.63 11.86 14.00
CA ALA A 120 -2.05 11.82 13.64
C ALA A 120 -2.24 12.20 12.17
N PRO A 121 -2.20 11.24 11.21
CA PRO A 121 -2.46 11.50 9.80
C PRO A 121 -3.93 11.83 9.54
N PHE A 122 -4.28 12.12 8.29
CA PHE A 122 -5.69 12.12 7.89
C PHE A 122 -6.32 10.76 8.18
N LYS A 123 -7.56 10.76 8.67
CA LYS A 123 -8.39 9.56 8.55
C LYS A 123 -8.59 9.20 7.07
N LYS A 124 -8.91 7.94 6.77
CA LYS A 124 -9.22 7.55 5.39
C LYS A 124 -10.44 8.33 4.90
N PHE A 125 -10.30 8.96 3.76
CA PHE A 125 -11.39 9.54 2.99
C PHE A 125 -11.48 8.88 1.61
N ARG A 126 -12.68 8.84 1.04
CA ARG A 126 -13.04 8.00 -0.10
C ARG A 126 -13.22 8.83 -1.37
N ASN A 127 -13.30 8.16 -2.51
CA ASN A 127 -13.58 8.84 -3.77
C ASN A 127 -15.07 9.20 -3.87
N LEU A 128 -15.37 10.16 -4.73
CA LEU A 128 -16.74 10.45 -5.14
C LEU A 128 -17.36 9.16 -5.71
N ASN A 129 -18.62 8.89 -5.36
CA ASN A 129 -19.36 7.68 -5.73
C ASN A 129 -18.75 6.33 -5.24
N GLU A 130 -17.82 6.36 -4.28
CA GLU A 130 -17.24 5.13 -3.71
C GLU A 130 -18.11 4.52 -2.60
N CYS A 131 -18.91 5.32 -1.94
CA CYS A 131 -19.81 4.91 -0.85
C CYS A 131 -21.07 5.77 -0.84
N PRO A 132 -22.13 5.37 -0.14
CA PRO A 132 -23.39 6.11 -0.12
C PRO A 132 -23.27 7.58 0.30
N GLU A 133 -22.40 7.86 1.28
CA GLU A 133 -22.16 9.23 1.78
C GLU A 133 -21.50 10.10 0.72
N ASN A 134 -20.74 9.51 -0.19
CA ASN A 134 -20.05 10.20 -1.27
C ASN A 134 -20.78 10.08 -2.62
N ASP A 135 -22.06 9.63 -2.63
CA ASP A 135 -22.87 9.71 -3.84
C ASP A 135 -22.97 11.17 -4.31
N ILE A 136 -22.82 11.38 -5.61
CA ILE A 136 -22.76 12.71 -6.19
C ILE A 136 -23.99 13.59 -5.81
N LYS A 137 -25.16 12.98 -5.66
CA LYS A 137 -26.39 13.72 -5.27
C LYS A 137 -26.32 14.14 -3.80
N VAL A 138 -25.79 13.26 -2.93
CA VAL A 138 -25.61 13.56 -1.51
C VAL A 138 -24.58 14.67 -1.34
N VAL A 139 -23.45 14.57 -2.01
CA VAL A 139 -22.37 15.57 -1.99
C VAL A 139 -22.85 16.92 -2.55
N THR A 140 -23.62 16.92 -3.64
CA THR A 140 -24.19 18.15 -4.19
C THR A 140 -25.10 18.86 -3.19
N GLU A 141 -25.91 18.11 -2.44
CA GLU A 141 -26.80 18.68 -1.43
C GLU A 141 -26.03 19.14 -0.17
N GLU A 142 -24.99 18.41 0.22
CA GLU A 142 -24.09 18.79 1.32
C GLU A 142 -23.39 20.11 1.01
N ILE A 143 -22.84 20.27 -0.19
CA ILE A 143 -22.18 21.52 -0.65
C ILE A 143 -23.11 22.72 -0.57
N LYS A 144 -24.39 22.59 -0.94
CA LYS A 144 -25.35 23.68 -0.86
C LYS A 144 -25.60 24.17 0.56
N ASN A 145 -25.46 23.31 1.54
CA ASN A 145 -25.72 23.59 2.95
C ASN A 145 -24.44 23.84 3.76
N ALA A 146 -23.28 23.67 3.14
CA ALA A 146 -21.97 23.80 3.78
C ALA A 146 -21.64 25.26 4.11
N LYS A 147 -20.90 25.45 5.21
CA LYS A 147 -20.34 26.76 5.58
C LYS A 147 -19.03 27.01 4.81
N THR A 148 -18.27 25.95 4.57
CA THR A 148 -17.00 26.03 3.85
C THR A 148 -16.89 24.86 2.87
N VAL A 149 -16.46 25.19 1.65
CA VAL A 149 -16.07 24.22 0.64
C VAL A 149 -14.69 24.62 0.13
N GLU A 150 -13.71 23.77 0.34
CA GLU A 150 -12.32 24.01 -0.06
C GLU A 150 -11.90 22.97 -1.06
N ILE A 151 -11.31 23.39 -2.18
CA ILE A 151 -10.89 22.52 -3.28
C ILE A 151 -9.39 22.65 -3.48
N THR A 152 -8.67 21.55 -3.42
CA THR A 152 -7.22 21.52 -3.61
C THR A 152 -6.80 20.55 -4.70
N ASN A 153 -5.58 20.77 -5.23
CA ASN A 153 -4.92 19.80 -6.09
C ASN A 153 -4.68 18.49 -5.30
N LYS A 154 -5.09 17.38 -5.89
CA LYS A 154 -4.70 16.08 -5.39
C LYS A 154 -3.35 15.71 -6.00
N LEU A 155 -2.27 16.00 -5.27
CA LEU A 155 -0.93 15.59 -5.63
C LEU A 155 -0.83 14.05 -5.66
N ASP A 156 -0.08 13.53 -6.63
CA ASP A 156 0.18 12.10 -6.83
C ASP A 156 1.58 11.76 -6.29
N GLY A 157 1.64 11.41 -5.02
CA GLY A 157 2.88 11.14 -4.32
C GLY A 157 2.69 10.12 -3.19
N SER A 158 3.57 10.20 -2.22
CA SER A 158 3.52 9.35 -1.03
C SER A 158 3.34 10.18 0.24
N MET A 159 2.31 9.88 1.02
CA MET A 159 2.06 10.58 2.28
C MET A 159 3.21 10.38 3.26
N GLN A 160 3.73 11.48 3.80
CA GLN A 160 4.67 11.52 4.91
C GLN A 160 4.21 12.52 5.96
N CYS A 161 4.46 12.21 7.24
CA CYS A 161 4.00 13.01 8.36
C CYS A 161 5.18 13.42 9.23
N VAL A 162 5.17 14.67 9.67
CA VAL A 162 6.25 15.27 10.47
C VAL A 162 5.68 15.88 11.75
N ARG A 163 6.36 15.67 12.85
CA ARG A 163 6.08 16.30 14.15
C ARG A 163 7.38 16.58 14.92
N TRP A 164 7.38 17.60 15.76
CA TRP A 164 8.38 17.73 16.80
C TRP A 164 8.00 16.87 18.01
N TYR A 165 8.83 15.87 18.31
CA TYR A 165 8.55 14.90 19.37
C TYR A 165 9.82 14.59 20.15
N ASN A 166 9.74 14.59 21.48
CA ASN A 166 10.88 14.34 22.39
C ASN A 166 12.14 15.18 22.10
N GLY A 167 11.96 16.43 21.67
CA GLY A 167 13.08 17.34 21.44
C GLY A 167 13.72 17.27 20.07
N GLU A 168 13.18 16.47 19.15
CA GLU A 168 13.69 16.27 17.81
C GLU A 168 12.57 16.17 16.76
N ILE A 169 12.94 16.19 15.49
CA ILE A 169 12.03 15.92 14.37
C ILE A 169 11.76 14.42 14.33
N PHE A 170 10.49 14.07 14.41
CA PHE A 170 10.01 12.73 14.13
C PHE A 170 9.23 12.72 12.81
N MET A 171 9.54 11.75 11.93
CA MET A 171 8.89 11.61 10.64
C MET A 171 8.48 10.17 10.40
N SER A 172 7.30 9.98 9.82
CA SER A 172 6.79 8.67 9.41
C SER A 172 6.27 8.69 7.98
N GLY A 173 6.43 7.59 7.29
CA GLY A 173 5.75 7.33 6.01
C GLY A 173 4.44 6.57 6.20
N SER A 174 3.79 6.23 5.09
CA SER A 174 2.53 5.45 5.12
C SER A 174 2.69 4.03 5.67
N GLN A 175 3.92 3.49 5.72
CA GLN A 175 4.21 2.11 6.14
C GLN A 175 5.38 1.99 7.11
N ALA A 176 6.15 3.04 7.31
CA ALA A 176 7.39 2.98 8.06
C ALA A 176 7.56 4.15 9.02
N ILE A 177 8.18 3.87 10.16
CA ILE A 177 8.65 4.84 11.16
C ILE A 177 10.18 4.78 11.30
N ASN A 178 10.81 3.83 10.63
CA ASN A 178 12.26 3.68 10.59
C ASN A 178 12.76 3.95 9.16
N PRO A 179 13.62 4.95 8.93
CA PRO A 179 14.16 5.28 7.60
C PRO A 179 15.00 4.13 7.02
N ASP A 180 15.64 3.28 7.82
CA ASP A 180 16.41 2.13 7.34
C ASP A 180 15.53 1.08 6.65
N MET A 181 14.22 1.11 6.93
CA MET A 181 13.24 0.18 6.35
C MET A 181 12.48 0.79 5.16
N SER A 182 12.73 2.07 4.82
CA SER A 182 12.00 2.77 3.75
C SER A 182 12.84 3.86 3.13
N TRP A 183 13.29 3.62 1.90
CA TRP A 183 14.04 4.62 1.13
C TRP A 183 13.24 5.94 0.92
N ARG A 184 11.91 5.85 0.75
CA ARG A 184 11.04 7.03 0.64
C ARG A 184 11.07 7.89 1.91
N LEU A 185 11.07 7.23 3.06
CA LEU A 185 11.15 7.93 4.34
C LEU A 185 12.54 8.53 4.54
N ALA A 186 13.60 7.80 4.20
CA ALA A 186 14.98 8.29 4.27
C ALA A 186 15.19 9.51 3.36
N ASP A 187 14.77 9.46 2.11
CA ASP A 187 14.85 10.60 1.18
C ASP A 187 13.98 11.78 1.65
N GLY A 188 12.77 11.52 2.13
CA GLY A 188 11.90 12.55 2.67
C GLY A 188 12.51 13.30 3.85
N ILE A 189 13.21 12.61 4.75
CA ILE A 189 13.95 13.23 5.85
C ILE A 189 15.05 14.17 5.31
N LEU A 190 15.76 13.77 4.27
CA LEU A 190 16.79 14.59 3.63
C LEU A 190 16.23 15.85 2.95
N ARG A 191 14.95 15.81 2.53
CA ARG A 191 14.25 16.94 1.91
C ARG A 191 13.61 17.92 2.89
N LEU A 192 13.63 17.63 4.19
CA LEU A 192 13.15 18.56 5.22
C LEU A 192 14.03 19.80 5.27
N THR A 193 13.43 20.93 4.94
CA THR A 193 14.08 22.24 5.07
C THR A 193 14.11 22.73 6.51
N ASP A 194 14.92 23.74 6.80
CA ASP A 194 14.92 24.37 8.12
C ASP A 194 13.57 25.02 8.45
N ASN A 195 12.85 25.49 7.43
CA ASN A 195 11.50 26.02 7.59
C ASN A 195 10.50 24.94 8.05
N ASN A 196 10.54 23.74 7.47
CA ASN A 196 9.72 22.62 7.92
C ASN A 196 10.03 22.26 9.38
N LYS A 197 11.33 22.21 9.75
CA LYS A 197 11.77 21.90 11.11
C LYS A 197 11.36 22.98 12.11
N CYS A 198 11.48 24.25 11.73
CA CYS A 198 11.05 25.38 12.54
C CYS A 198 9.56 25.34 12.79
N MET A 199 8.76 25.13 11.74
CA MET A 199 7.29 24.99 11.83
C MET A 199 6.90 23.88 12.80
N ALA A 200 7.51 22.70 12.68
CA ALA A 200 7.22 21.58 13.59
C ALA A 200 7.64 21.88 15.02
N LYS A 201 8.83 22.46 15.23
CA LYS A 201 9.37 22.80 16.56
C LYS A 201 8.53 23.82 17.32
N GLU A 202 8.04 24.85 16.61
CA GLU A 202 7.18 25.87 17.22
C GLU A 202 5.76 25.37 17.53
N ASN A 203 5.35 24.25 16.92
CA ASN A 203 4.00 23.69 17.05
C ASN A 203 4.04 22.19 17.41
N PRO A 204 4.56 21.81 18.58
CA PRO A 204 4.87 20.40 18.92
C PRO A 204 3.64 19.51 19.08
N ASN A 205 2.44 20.08 19.18
CA ASN A 205 1.19 19.32 19.25
C ASN A 205 0.56 19.03 17.88
N LEU A 206 1.20 19.49 16.81
CA LEU A 206 0.66 19.34 15.45
C LEU A 206 1.43 18.29 14.67
N THR A 207 0.70 17.46 13.94
CA THR A 207 1.21 16.64 12.85
C THR A 207 1.05 17.42 11.55
N PHE A 208 2.16 17.66 10.86
CA PHE A 208 2.21 18.23 9.52
C PHE A 208 2.22 17.09 8.51
N ILE A 209 1.21 17.07 7.63
CA ILE A 209 0.98 15.99 6.67
C ILE A 209 1.43 16.51 5.31
N TYR A 210 2.37 15.79 4.68
CA TYR A 210 2.94 16.14 3.39
C TYR A 210 2.62 15.08 2.35
N GLU A 211 2.52 15.53 1.11
CA GLU A 211 2.71 14.67 -0.05
C GLU A 211 4.18 14.77 -0.48
N TYR A 212 4.86 13.64 -0.46
CA TYR A 212 6.23 13.50 -0.90
C TYR A 212 6.25 13.18 -2.39
N ILE A 213 6.89 14.05 -3.18
CA ILE A 213 7.05 13.92 -4.62
C ILE A 213 8.53 13.69 -4.92
N SER A 214 8.82 12.61 -5.64
CA SER A 214 10.17 12.25 -6.04
C SER A 214 10.12 11.46 -7.35
N LEU A 215 11.03 11.76 -8.28
CA LEU A 215 11.07 11.06 -9.58
C LEU A 215 11.29 9.55 -9.47
N PRO A 216 12.14 9.05 -8.52
CA PRO A 216 12.25 7.62 -8.27
C PRO A 216 10.99 6.96 -7.71
N ASP A 217 10.09 7.73 -7.10
CA ASP A 217 8.79 7.24 -6.65
C ASP A 217 7.78 7.35 -7.80
N ALA A 218 7.83 6.41 -8.73
CA ALA A 218 7.07 6.47 -9.97
C ALA A 218 5.56 6.53 -9.73
N HIS A 219 4.95 7.62 -10.17
CA HIS A 219 3.52 7.88 -10.14
C HIS A 219 2.97 8.02 -11.56
N VAL A 220 1.67 8.26 -11.68
CA VAL A 220 1.02 8.48 -12.99
C VAL A 220 1.31 9.89 -13.49
N VAL A 221 1.21 10.88 -12.59
CA VAL A 221 1.53 12.28 -12.90
C VAL A 221 3.02 12.44 -13.19
N LYS A 222 3.37 13.14 -14.27
CA LYS A 222 4.76 13.39 -14.65
C LYS A 222 5.26 14.67 -14.01
N TYR A 223 6.05 14.49 -12.98
CA TYR A 223 6.73 15.59 -12.32
C TYR A 223 8.09 15.89 -12.96
N THR A 224 8.52 17.14 -12.87
CA THR A 224 9.89 17.55 -13.20
C THR A 224 10.77 17.50 -11.94
N LYS A 225 12.09 17.60 -12.13
CA LYS A 225 13.03 17.61 -11.00
C LYS A 225 12.81 18.79 -10.04
N GLU A 226 12.37 19.91 -10.55
CA GLU A 226 12.08 21.13 -9.79
C GLU A 226 10.82 20.98 -8.92
N GLN A 227 9.97 20.03 -9.25
CA GLN A 227 8.75 19.71 -8.50
C GLN A 227 8.97 18.65 -7.42
N GLU A 228 10.16 18.06 -7.32
CA GLU A 228 10.47 17.16 -6.22
C GLU A 228 10.47 17.88 -4.88
N GLY A 229 9.86 17.27 -3.85
CA GLY A 229 9.85 17.84 -2.51
C GLY A 229 8.73 17.35 -1.63
N LEU A 230 8.54 18.08 -0.52
CA LEU A 230 7.50 17.86 0.45
C LEU A 230 6.49 19.00 0.35
N TYR A 231 5.27 18.69 -0.03
CA TYR A 231 4.18 19.66 -0.16
C TYR A 231 3.19 19.49 0.99
N LEU A 232 3.01 20.52 1.80
CA LEU A 232 2.06 20.49 2.91
C LEU A 232 0.64 20.33 2.38
N ILE A 233 -0.05 19.27 2.79
CA ILE A 233 -1.41 18.94 2.36
C ILE A 233 -2.40 18.96 3.52
N GLY A 234 -1.93 19.04 4.77
CA GLY A 234 -2.80 19.09 5.93
C GLY A 234 -2.06 19.22 7.25
N ILE A 235 -2.81 19.58 8.27
CA ILE A 235 -2.36 19.69 9.65
C ILE A 235 -3.40 19.03 10.55
N ARG A 236 -2.95 18.26 11.54
CA ARG A 236 -3.83 17.65 12.52
C ARG A 236 -3.25 17.76 13.93
N ASP A 237 -4.08 18.16 14.88
CA ASP A 237 -3.71 18.23 16.30
C ASP A 237 -3.73 16.83 16.92
N VAL A 238 -2.63 16.42 17.55
CA VAL A 238 -2.48 15.07 18.13
C VAL A 238 -3.27 14.88 19.43
N ASN A 239 -3.59 15.96 20.15
CA ASN A 239 -4.29 15.89 21.43
C ASN A 239 -5.82 15.88 21.22
N THR A 240 -6.31 16.60 20.23
CA THR A 240 -7.74 16.77 19.99
C THR A 240 -8.25 16.00 18.76
N GLY A 241 -7.36 15.57 17.87
CA GLY A 241 -7.70 14.98 16.58
C GLY A 241 -8.28 15.99 15.58
N ARG A 242 -8.32 17.28 15.93
CA ARG A 242 -8.83 18.31 15.05
C ARG A 242 -8.02 18.38 13.77
N GLN A 243 -8.68 18.29 12.65
CA GLN A 243 -8.10 18.57 11.35
C GLN A 243 -8.30 20.06 11.03
N TYR A 244 -7.23 20.68 10.53
CA TYR A 244 -7.24 22.08 10.13
C TYR A 244 -7.87 22.24 8.74
N SER A 245 -8.55 23.35 8.51
CA SER A 245 -9.04 23.75 7.19
C SER A 245 -7.88 24.07 6.26
N TYR A 246 -8.08 23.99 4.95
CA TYR A 246 -7.03 24.37 4.01
C TYR A 246 -6.63 25.84 4.10
N LYS A 247 -7.56 26.71 4.51
CA LYS A 247 -7.24 28.10 4.80
C LYS A 247 -6.25 28.22 5.95
N GLU A 248 -6.46 27.51 7.05
CA GLU A 248 -5.52 27.47 8.18
C GLU A 248 -4.18 26.86 7.77
N VAL A 249 -4.19 25.79 6.97
CA VAL A 249 -2.96 25.18 6.42
C VAL A 249 -2.18 26.19 5.60
N ALA A 250 -2.87 27.01 4.76
CA ALA A 250 -2.23 28.05 3.97
C ALA A 250 -1.60 29.16 4.83
N GLU A 251 -2.23 29.51 5.96
CA GLU A 251 -1.67 30.48 6.93
C GLU A 251 -0.36 29.96 7.52
N TYR A 252 -0.28 28.66 7.89
CA TYR A 252 0.97 28.02 8.32
C TYR A 252 2.00 27.97 7.21
N ALA A 253 1.62 27.55 6.01
CA ALA A 253 2.51 27.46 4.86
C ALA A 253 3.12 28.84 4.52
N ALA A 254 2.32 29.91 4.54
CA ALA A 254 2.77 31.26 4.30
C ALA A 254 3.70 31.76 5.41
N LYS A 255 3.33 31.57 6.70
CA LYS A 255 4.13 31.99 7.84
C LYS A 255 5.54 31.38 7.85
N TYR A 256 5.66 30.12 7.48
CA TYR A 256 6.94 29.38 7.52
C TYR A 256 7.58 29.21 6.15
N HIS A 257 6.99 29.77 5.10
CA HIS A 257 7.51 29.67 3.71
C HIS A 257 7.74 28.21 3.27
N VAL A 258 6.79 27.33 3.55
CA VAL A 258 6.82 25.93 3.12
C VAL A 258 5.91 25.71 1.91
N PRO A 259 6.32 24.88 0.94
CA PRO A 259 5.45 24.53 -0.18
C PRO A 259 4.18 23.80 0.31
N MET A 260 3.05 24.09 -0.33
CA MET A 260 1.79 23.40 -0.04
C MET A 260 1.05 23.06 -1.34
N THR A 261 0.03 22.22 -1.21
CA THR A 261 -0.89 21.93 -2.32
C THR A 261 -1.62 23.19 -2.77
N GLU A 262 -1.88 23.29 -4.07
CA GLU A 262 -2.62 24.41 -4.65
C GLU A 262 -4.09 24.38 -4.23
N ILE A 263 -4.65 25.56 -3.93
CA ILE A 263 -6.07 25.75 -3.60
C ILE A 263 -6.73 26.41 -4.82
N PHE A 264 -7.88 25.90 -5.24
CA PHE A 264 -8.62 26.38 -6.39
C PHE A 264 -9.89 27.13 -5.97
N ASP A 265 -10.14 28.25 -6.63
CA ASP A 265 -11.43 28.98 -6.55
C ASP A 265 -12.33 28.46 -7.68
N LYS A 266 -12.90 27.28 -7.48
CA LYS A 266 -13.75 26.57 -8.44
C LYS A 266 -15.02 26.06 -7.76
N THR A 267 -16.08 25.94 -8.54
CA THR A 267 -17.31 25.28 -8.13
C THR A 267 -17.21 23.77 -8.30
N PHE A 268 -18.09 23.04 -7.63
CA PHE A 268 -18.14 21.57 -7.77
C PHE A 268 -18.49 21.15 -9.20
N ASP A 269 -19.39 21.87 -9.87
CA ASP A 269 -19.78 21.58 -11.26
C ASP A 269 -18.60 21.77 -12.21
N GLU A 270 -17.80 22.83 -12.04
CA GLU A 270 -16.57 23.04 -12.81
C GLU A 270 -15.57 21.89 -12.61
N ILE A 271 -15.42 21.42 -11.38
CA ILE A 271 -14.56 20.26 -11.07
C ILE A 271 -15.06 19.00 -11.79
N LEU A 272 -16.38 18.74 -11.78
CA LEU A 272 -16.96 17.58 -12.45
C LEU A 272 -16.79 17.60 -13.96
N GLU A 273 -16.74 18.77 -14.59
CA GLU A 273 -16.43 18.88 -16.02
C GLU A 273 -14.94 18.75 -16.28
N GLU A 274 -14.10 19.35 -15.44
CA GLU A 274 -12.65 19.33 -15.60
C GLU A 274 -12.06 17.92 -15.47
N VAL A 275 -12.54 17.10 -14.53
CA VAL A 275 -12.02 15.71 -14.36
C VAL A 275 -12.26 14.80 -15.56
N LYS A 276 -13.19 15.15 -16.45
CA LYS A 276 -13.45 14.43 -17.68
C LYS A 276 -12.38 14.64 -18.75
N VAL A 277 -11.66 15.76 -18.67
CA VAL A 277 -10.71 16.20 -19.70
C VAL A 277 -9.26 16.33 -19.23
N ILE A 278 -9.02 16.33 -17.91
CA ILE A 278 -7.67 16.34 -17.32
C ILE A 278 -6.90 15.12 -17.81
N LYS A 279 -5.67 15.36 -18.30
CA LYS A 279 -4.75 14.29 -18.63
C LYS A 279 -4.07 13.78 -17.38
N SER A 280 -3.91 12.49 -17.29
CA SER A 280 -3.26 11.81 -16.16
C SER A 280 -1.79 12.20 -15.97
N ASP A 281 -1.11 12.60 -17.03
CA ASP A 281 0.27 13.10 -16.97
C ASP A 281 0.39 14.44 -16.21
N ASP A 282 -0.68 15.23 -16.20
CA ASP A 282 -0.70 16.59 -15.65
C ASP A 282 -1.20 16.64 -14.21
N MET A 283 -2.22 15.84 -13.88
CA MET A 283 -2.88 15.93 -12.56
C MET A 283 -3.66 14.65 -12.22
N GLU A 284 -3.65 14.23 -10.94
CA GLU A 284 -4.46 13.11 -10.46
C GLU A 284 -5.94 13.48 -10.33
N GLY A 285 -6.25 14.71 -9.96
CA GLY A 285 -7.59 15.22 -9.68
C GLY A 285 -7.61 16.18 -8.51
N PHE A 286 -8.72 16.18 -7.75
CA PHE A 286 -8.97 17.14 -6.68
C PHE A 286 -9.25 16.44 -5.35
N VAL A 287 -8.99 17.17 -4.25
CA VAL A 287 -9.54 16.87 -2.93
C VAL A 287 -10.50 18.00 -2.56
N ILE A 288 -11.72 17.65 -2.21
CA ILE A 288 -12.76 18.59 -1.76
C ILE A 288 -12.97 18.37 -0.26
N ASN A 289 -12.91 19.43 0.51
CA ASN A 289 -13.21 19.45 1.94
C ASN A 289 -14.47 20.27 2.18
N ILE A 290 -15.53 19.59 2.62
CA ILE A 290 -16.85 20.17 2.90
C ILE A 290 -17.03 20.14 4.41
N ASP A 291 -16.83 21.27 5.10
CA ASP A 291 -16.94 21.38 6.57
C ASP A 291 -16.21 20.25 7.35
N GLY A 292 -15.12 19.70 6.80
CA GLY A 292 -14.34 18.61 7.37
C GLY A 292 -14.60 17.23 6.73
N HIS A 293 -15.63 17.07 5.93
CA HIS A 293 -15.85 15.89 5.10
C HIS A 293 -14.98 15.98 3.84
N MET A 294 -13.98 15.12 3.75
CA MET A 294 -13.03 15.09 2.64
C MET A 294 -13.42 14.06 1.59
N ILE A 295 -13.38 14.45 0.33
CA ILE A 295 -13.71 13.60 -0.82
C ILE A 295 -12.63 13.73 -1.89
N LYS A 296 -12.29 12.63 -2.56
CA LYS A 296 -11.40 12.63 -3.73
C LYS A 296 -12.24 12.62 -5.00
N VAL A 297 -11.91 13.50 -5.92
CA VAL A 297 -12.48 13.51 -7.28
C VAL A 297 -11.33 13.35 -8.25
N LYS A 298 -11.18 12.15 -8.79
CA LYS A 298 -10.05 11.79 -9.68
C LYS A 298 -10.42 11.98 -11.14
N GLY A 299 -9.43 12.37 -11.94
CA GLY A 299 -9.57 12.40 -13.39
C GLY A 299 -9.91 11.03 -13.98
N ASP A 300 -10.73 11.00 -15.00
CA ASP A 300 -11.15 9.76 -15.66
C ASP A 300 -9.95 9.04 -16.29
N ASP A 301 -9.09 9.78 -16.97
CA ASP A 301 -7.86 9.27 -17.58
C ASP A 301 -6.91 8.71 -16.52
N TYR A 302 -6.67 9.44 -15.42
CA TYR A 302 -5.88 8.97 -14.29
C TYR A 302 -6.44 7.68 -13.70
N THR A 303 -7.74 7.60 -13.51
CA THR A 303 -8.39 6.42 -12.92
C THR A 303 -8.22 5.19 -13.80
N GLN A 304 -8.29 5.34 -15.11
CA GLN A 304 -8.06 4.25 -16.06
C GLN A 304 -6.60 3.78 -16.00
N ILE A 305 -5.64 4.70 -16.07
CA ILE A 305 -4.21 4.38 -16.03
C ILE A 305 -3.81 3.78 -14.68
N HIS A 306 -4.26 4.37 -13.57
CA HIS A 306 -3.99 3.85 -12.23
C HIS A 306 -4.52 2.42 -12.03
N ARG A 307 -5.70 2.08 -12.58
CA ARG A 307 -6.20 0.69 -12.56
C ARG A 307 -5.28 -0.26 -13.31
N VAL A 308 -4.73 0.17 -14.45
CA VAL A 308 -3.76 -0.61 -15.21
C VAL A 308 -2.47 -0.75 -14.41
N LEU A 309 -1.92 0.34 -13.86
CA LEU A 309 -0.70 0.32 -13.05
C LEU A 309 -0.83 -0.54 -11.80
N SER A 310 -1.95 -0.44 -11.09
CA SER A 310 -2.22 -1.29 -9.92
C SER A 310 -2.23 -2.77 -10.26
N LYS A 311 -2.67 -3.13 -11.48
CA LYS A 311 -2.61 -4.50 -11.99
C LYS A 311 -1.19 -4.90 -12.39
N ILE A 312 -0.42 -4.00 -13.02
CA ILE A 312 0.94 -4.26 -13.53
C ILE A 312 1.98 -4.26 -12.41
N SER A 313 1.74 -3.55 -11.32
CA SER A 313 2.58 -3.65 -10.10
C SER A 313 2.58 -5.08 -9.54
N SER A 314 1.60 -5.90 -9.89
CA SER A 314 1.56 -7.32 -9.61
C SER A 314 2.34 -8.11 -10.66
N ILE A 315 3.55 -8.57 -10.32
CA ILE A 315 4.33 -9.55 -11.11
C ILE A 315 3.46 -10.74 -11.51
N ASN A 316 2.52 -11.15 -10.64
CA ASN A 316 1.56 -12.21 -10.89
C ASN A 316 0.76 -11.98 -12.18
N LEU A 317 0.27 -10.77 -12.42
CA LEU A 317 -0.52 -10.49 -13.61
C LEU A 317 0.32 -10.56 -14.89
N ILE A 318 1.59 -10.09 -14.82
CA ILE A 318 2.49 -10.16 -15.98
C ILE A 318 2.77 -11.63 -16.32
N ILE A 319 3.15 -12.44 -15.30
CA ILE A 319 3.40 -13.88 -15.50
C ILE A 319 2.16 -14.58 -16.05
N GLN A 320 0.99 -14.30 -15.47
CA GLN A 320 -0.27 -14.86 -15.94
C GLN A 320 -0.58 -14.46 -17.40
N SER A 321 -0.38 -13.19 -17.76
CA SER A 321 -0.62 -12.70 -19.11
C SER A 321 0.30 -13.37 -20.13
N VAL A 322 1.55 -13.65 -19.78
CA VAL A 322 2.47 -14.42 -20.64
C VAL A 322 2.02 -15.88 -20.73
N ALA A 323 1.66 -16.51 -19.60
CA ALA A 323 1.22 -17.91 -19.57
C ALA A 323 -0.07 -18.16 -20.37
N GLU A 324 -0.92 -17.15 -20.49
CA GLU A 324 -2.20 -17.19 -21.22
C GLU A 324 -2.12 -16.58 -22.63
N ASP A 325 -0.90 -16.23 -23.07
CA ASP A 325 -0.60 -15.59 -24.37
C ASP A 325 -1.43 -14.31 -24.62
N ARG A 326 -1.65 -13.51 -23.55
CA ARG A 326 -2.38 -12.23 -23.57
C ARG A 326 -1.52 -11.02 -23.21
N ILE A 327 -0.21 -11.16 -23.36
CA ILE A 327 0.74 -10.12 -22.96
C ILE A 327 0.59 -8.84 -23.80
N ASP A 328 0.21 -8.97 -25.08
CA ASP A 328 0.01 -7.82 -25.97
C ASP A 328 -1.18 -6.95 -25.52
N ASP A 329 -2.25 -7.57 -25.04
CA ASP A 329 -3.40 -6.87 -24.46
C ASP A 329 -3.01 -6.06 -23.22
N LEU A 330 -2.14 -6.64 -22.39
CA LEU A 330 -1.59 -5.94 -21.25
C LEU A 330 -0.67 -4.79 -21.70
N TYR A 331 0.24 -5.08 -22.63
CA TYR A 331 1.25 -4.15 -23.12
C TYR A 331 0.66 -2.91 -23.80
N SER A 332 -0.46 -3.07 -24.52
CA SER A 332 -1.15 -1.95 -25.16
C SER A 332 -1.72 -0.92 -24.17
N LYS A 333 -2.03 -1.37 -22.95
CA LYS A 333 -2.63 -0.56 -21.88
C LYS A 333 -1.61 -0.01 -20.88
N VAL A 334 -0.34 -0.42 -21.01
CA VAL A 334 0.72 -0.04 -20.09
C VAL A 334 1.35 1.29 -20.50
N PRO A 335 1.43 2.30 -19.60
CA PRO A 335 2.18 3.51 -19.87
C PRO A 335 3.63 3.24 -20.25
N ALA A 336 4.21 4.09 -21.08
CA ALA A 336 5.55 3.91 -21.64
C ALA A 336 6.63 3.66 -20.57
N ALA A 337 6.58 4.39 -19.46
CA ALA A 337 7.52 4.27 -18.35
C ALA A 337 7.56 2.86 -17.69
N TYR A 338 6.48 2.10 -17.77
CA TYR A 338 6.39 0.77 -17.14
C TYR A 338 6.58 -0.39 -18.13
N LYS A 339 6.66 -0.09 -19.43
CA LYS A 339 6.88 -1.10 -20.47
C LYS A 339 8.18 -1.89 -20.29
N PRO A 340 9.32 -1.28 -19.88
CA PRO A 340 10.56 -2.03 -19.63
C PRO A 340 10.35 -3.13 -18.59
N ARG A 341 9.68 -2.83 -17.47
CA ARG A 341 9.40 -3.83 -16.42
C ARG A 341 8.59 -5.01 -16.93
N VAL A 342 7.55 -4.75 -17.73
CA VAL A 342 6.73 -5.82 -18.33
C VAL A 342 7.58 -6.69 -19.25
N ARG A 343 8.44 -6.08 -20.10
CA ARG A 343 9.35 -6.80 -20.98
C ARG A 343 10.36 -7.68 -20.27
N ILE A 344 10.92 -7.21 -19.17
CA ILE A 344 11.87 -8.00 -18.38
C ILE A 344 11.20 -9.27 -17.87
N VAL A 345 10.04 -9.14 -17.24
CA VAL A 345 9.28 -10.31 -16.74
C VAL A 345 8.84 -11.21 -17.89
N GLU A 346 8.36 -10.66 -18.99
CA GLU A 346 8.01 -11.43 -20.20
C GLU A 346 9.20 -12.24 -20.71
N LYS A 347 10.37 -11.61 -20.85
CA LYS A 347 11.60 -12.27 -21.32
C LYS A 347 12.00 -13.43 -20.42
N ILE A 348 11.93 -13.24 -19.11
CA ILE A 348 12.24 -14.28 -18.12
C ILE A 348 11.27 -15.47 -18.26
N VAL A 349 9.96 -15.16 -18.34
CA VAL A 349 8.94 -16.20 -18.42
C VAL A 349 9.01 -16.96 -19.73
N ARG A 350 9.19 -16.28 -20.86
CA ARG A 350 9.36 -16.93 -22.18
C ARG A 350 10.65 -17.72 -22.25
N GLY A 351 11.75 -17.23 -21.67
CA GLY A 351 13.01 -17.98 -21.55
C GLY A 351 12.81 -19.29 -20.78
N TYR A 352 12.17 -19.23 -19.61
CA TYR A 352 11.85 -20.42 -18.84
C TYR A 352 10.99 -21.43 -19.60
N ILE A 353 9.95 -20.98 -20.32
CA ILE A 353 9.12 -21.86 -21.16
C ILE A 353 9.95 -22.53 -22.23
N SER A 354 10.81 -21.77 -22.93
CA SER A 354 11.68 -22.28 -23.98
C SER A 354 12.66 -23.34 -23.47
N ASP A 355 13.28 -23.08 -22.31
CA ASP A 355 14.21 -24.02 -21.68
C ASP A 355 13.50 -25.31 -21.26
N MET A 356 12.33 -25.19 -20.63
CA MET A 356 11.51 -26.35 -20.23
C MET A 356 11.06 -27.18 -21.44
N GLU A 357 10.69 -26.51 -22.56
CA GLU A 357 10.31 -27.19 -23.79
C GLU A 357 11.49 -27.90 -24.45
N SER A 358 12.65 -27.24 -24.50
CA SER A 358 13.89 -27.78 -25.05
C SER A 358 14.34 -29.03 -24.28
N GLU A 359 14.47 -28.92 -22.95
CA GLU A 359 14.84 -30.03 -22.09
C GLU A 359 13.81 -31.19 -22.16
N THR A 360 12.52 -30.88 -22.17
CA THR A 360 11.46 -31.90 -22.36
C THR A 360 11.60 -32.63 -23.68
N SER A 361 11.91 -31.89 -24.75
CA SER A 361 12.11 -32.46 -26.10
C SER A 361 13.35 -33.34 -26.17
N GLU A 362 14.45 -32.93 -25.50
CA GLU A 362 15.66 -33.71 -25.40
C GLU A 362 15.38 -35.04 -24.67
N TRP A 363 14.73 -34.99 -23.51
CA TRP A 363 14.38 -36.22 -22.79
C TRP A 363 13.45 -37.11 -23.60
N TYR A 364 12.45 -36.52 -24.27
CA TYR A 364 11.54 -37.27 -25.14
C TYR A 364 12.27 -37.93 -26.31
N SER A 365 13.29 -37.27 -26.88
CA SER A 365 14.05 -37.82 -28.00
C SER A 365 14.84 -39.09 -27.60
N LYS A 366 15.34 -39.14 -26.37
CA LYS A 366 16.12 -40.24 -25.81
C LYS A 366 15.26 -41.46 -25.41
N ALA A 367 13.94 -41.24 -25.24
CA ALA A 367 13.06 -42.28 -24.74
C ALA A 367 12.75 -43.33 -25.82
N PRO A 368 12.72 -44.66 -25.48
CA PRO A 368 12.31 -45.71 -26.38
C PRO A 368 10.79 -45.55 -26.67
N LYS A 369 10.38 -45.69 -27.93
CA LYS A 369 9.00 -45.52 -28.42
C LYS A 369 8.38 -46.81 -28.98
N SER A 370 8.98 -47.95 -28.68
CA SER A 370 8.52 -49.25 -29.15
C SER A 370 7.13 -49.60 -28.66
N ASP A 371 6.87 -49.40 -27.40
CA ASP A 371 5.57 -49.60 -26.77
C ASP A 371 5.40 -48.71 -25.50
N ARG A 372 4.14 -48.57 -25.10
CA ARG A 372 3.80 -47.70 -23.94
C ARG A 372 4.45 -48.14 -22.63
N LYS A 373 4.54 -49.44 -22.36
CA LYS A 373 5.06 -49.95 -21.10
C LYS A 373 6.56 -49.66 -20.96
N THR A 374 7.31 -49.94 -21.98
CA THR A 374 8.75 -49.68 -22.06
C THR A 374 9.01 -48.18 -21.95
N PHE A 375 8.25 -47.34 -22.66
CA PHE A 375 8.35 -45.89 -22.55
C PHE A 375 8.12 -45.37 -21.11
N MET A 376 7.06 -45.84 -20.46
CA MET A 376 6.70 -45.36 -19.12
C MET A 376 7.69 -45.79 -18.04
N ILE A 377 8.25 -47.01 -18.14
CA ILE A 377 9.30 -47.49 -17.25
C ILE A 377 10.54 -46.62 -17.43
N TRP A 378 10.96 -46.42 -18.68
CA TRP A 378 12.16 -45.64 -18.97
C TRP A 378 12.03 -44.19 -18.47
N VAL A 379 10.89 -43.56 -18.68
CA VAL A 379 10.62 -42.21 -18.18
C VAL A 379 10.69 -42.16 -16.65
N HIS A 380 10.15 -43.19 -15.99
CA HIS A 380 10.20 -43.27 -14.53
C HIS A 380 11.63 -43.32 -13.99
N GLU A 381 12.49 -44.09 -14.64
CA GLU A 381 13.86 -44.38 -14.19
C GLU A 381 14.86 -43.31 -14.59
N ASN A 382 14.74 -42.70 -15.77
CA ASN A 382 15.76 -41.87 -16.38
C ASN A 382 15.42 -40.36 -16.40
N VAL A 383 14.16 -39.96 -16.38
CA VAL A 383 13.78 -38.55 -16.52
C VAL A 383 13.67 -37.89 -15.13
N PRO A 384 14.27 -36.70 -14.94
CA PRO A 384 14.13 -35.95 -13.68
C PRO A 384 12.68 -35.69 -13.32
N PRO A 385 12.32 -35.68 -12.05
CA PRO A 385 10.93 -35.55 -11.59
C PRO A 385 10.15 -34.40 -12.21
N LYS A 386 10.81 -33.22 -12.35
CA LYS A 386 10.19 -32.01 -12.93
C LYS A 386 9.74 -32.17 -14.38
N PHE A 387 10.35 -33.09 -15.16
CA PHE A 387 10.06 -33.30 -16.58
C PHE A 387 9.18 -34.53 -16.85
N LYS A 388 9.01 -35.44 -15.90
CA LYS A 388 8.31 -36.72 -16.14
C LYS A 388 6.90 -36.55 -16.72
N SER A 389 6.13 -35.58 -16.22
CA SER A 389 4.78 -35.33 -16.71
C SER A 389 4.79 -34.76 -18.13
N TYR A 390 5.69 -33.82 -18.40
CA TYR A 390 5.81 -33.17 -19.70
C TYR A 390 6.25 -34.14 -20.81
N VAL A 391 7.22 -34.99 -20.50
CA VAL A 391 7.69 -36.04 -21.44
C VAL A 391 6.59 -37.05 -21.73
N ARG A 392 5.79 -37.45 -20.72
CA ARG A 392 4.60 -38.30 -20.90
C ARG A 392 3.55 -37.65 -21.76
N ASN A 393 3.22 -36.37 -21.49
CA ASN A 393 2.26 -35.61 -22.28
C ASN A 393 2.65 -35.60 -23.77
N LYS A 394 3.93 -35.38 -24.06
CA LYS A 394 4.45 -35.37 -25.44
C LYS A 394 4.27 -36.72 -26.13
N TYR A 395 4.40 -37.84 -25.40
CA TYR A 395 4.12 -39.18 -25.94
C TYR A 395 2.65 -39.37 -26.32
N PHE A 396 1.73 -38.78 -25.52
CA PHE A 396 0.29 -38.91 -25.76
C PHE A 396 -0.27 -37.79 -26.64
N GLY A 397 0.55 -36.92 -27.20
CA GLY A 397 0.09 -35.78 -28.00
C GLY A 397 -0.69 -34.73 -27.20
N ILE A 398 -0.45 -34.67 -25.90
CA ILE A 398 -1.08 -33.68 -25.02
C ILE A 398 -0.17 -32.45 -24.98
N GLU A 399 -0.75 -31.28 -25.18
CA GLU A 399 -0.03 -30.01 -25.11
C GLU A 399 0.47 -29.75 -23.67
N ASN A 400 1.71 -29.30 -23.56
CA ASN A 400 2.34 -29.00 -22.29
C ASN A 400 2.12 -27.55 -21.89
N ASN A 401 1.58 -27.33 -20.70
CA ASN A 401 1.62 -26.04 -20.03
C ASN A 401 2.75 -26.05 -19.01
N TYR A 402 3.87 -25.36 -19.30
CA TYR A 402 5.05 -25.29 -18.44
C TYR A 402 4.89 -24.30 -17.29
N ILE A 403 3.91 -23.42 -17.36
CA ILE A 403 3.57 -22.48 -16.29
C ILE A 403 2.13 -22.74 -15.89
N LYS A 404 1.94 -23.49 -14.80
CA LYS A 404 0.62 -23.61 -14.19
C LYS A 404 0.32 -22.30 -13.45
N TYR A 405 -0.59 -21.53 -14.01
CA TYR A 405 -1.13 -20.34 -13.37
C TYR A 405 -2.65 -20.54 -13.27
N GLY A 406 -3.13 -20.81 -12.07
CA GLY A 406 -4.55 -21.14 -11.83
C GLY A 406 -4.86 -21.24 -10.36
N SER A 407 -5.65 -22.22 -9.95
CA SER A 407 -6.11 -22.44 -8.57
C SER A 407 -5.00 -22.46 -7.49
N ASP A 408 -3.74 -22.75 -7.88
CA ASP A 408 -2.59 -22.72 -6.98
C ASP A 408 -1.91 -21.35 -7.10
N LYS A 409 -2.45 -20.34 -6.44
CA LYS A 409 -1.93 -18.96 -6.45
C LYS A 409 -0.54 -18.91 -5.81
N CYS A 410 0.50 -19.11 -6.61
CA CYS A 410 1.87 -18.86 -6.17
C CYS A 410 2.18 -17.36 -6.34
N PRO A 411 2.61 -16.62 -5.29
CA PRO A 411 3.03 -15.24 -5.43
C PRO A 411 4.11 -15.07 -6.50
N GLY A 412 4.01 -14.00 -7.33
CA GLY A 412 4.85 -13.79 -8.49
C GLY A 412 6.36 -13.83 -8.21
N TYR A 413 6.80 -13.34 -7.05
CA TYR A 413 8.21 -13.43 -6.63
C TYR A 413 8.67 -14.89 -6.38
N ARG A 414 7.78 -15.76 -5.84
CA ARG A 414 8.08 -17.19 -5.70
C ARG A 414 8.17 -17.88 -7.07
N LYS A 415 7.29 -17.46 -7.99
CA LYS A 415 7.29 -17.98 -9.36
C LYS A 415 8.56 -17.58 -10.10
N LEU A 416 9.02 -16.33 -9.96
CA LEU A 416 10.32 -15.92 -10.49
C LEU A 416 11.48 -16.72 -9.88
N ASN A 417 11.44 -17.01 -8.57
CA ASN A 417 12.45 -17.87 -7.93
C ASN A 417 12.46 -19.29 -8.51
N GLU A 418 11.28 -19.88 -8.78
CA GLU A 418 11.16 -21.18 -9.46
C GLU A 418 11.77 -21.14 -10.87
N MET A 419 11.76 -19.97 -11.53
CA MET A 419 12.38 -19.72 -12.83
C MET A 419 13.88 -19.36 -12.74
N GLY A 420 14.48 -19.41 -11.54
CA GLY A 420 15.91 -19.14 -11.32
C GLY A 420 16.26 -17.69 -11.02
N VAL A 421 15.26 -16.81 -10.86
CA VAL A 421 15.49 -15.40 -10.52
C VAL A 421 15.40 -15.21 -9.01
N THR A 422 16.54 -15.12 -8.34
CA THR A 422 16.60 -14.97 -6.87
C THR A 422 16.68 -13.52 -6.41
N ASP A 423 17.17 -12.61 -7.24
CA ASP A 423 17.36 -11.19 -6.93
C ASP A 423 16.55 -10.30 -7.89
N TYR A 424 15.22 -10.42 -7.82
CA TYR A 424 14.30 -9.70 -8.70
C TYR A 424 14.31 -8.17 -8.45
N LYS A 425 14.79 -7.68 -7.29
CA LYS A 425 14.88 -6.24 -7.01
C LYS A 425 15.92 -5.58 -7.91
N LYS A 426 17.11 -6.17 -8.02
CA LYS A 426 18.18 -5.68 -8.91
C LYS A 426 17.75 -5.60 -10.38
N ILE A 427 16.97 -6.59 -10.84
CA ILE A 427 16.47 -6.60 -12.23
C ILE A 427 15.61 -5.37 -12.52
N PHE A 428 14.87 -4.86 -11.53
CA PHE A 428 14.04 -3.68 -11.71
C PHE A 428 14.80 -2.35 -11.47
N GLU A 429 15.88 -2.38 -10.69
CA GLU A 429 16.78 -1.24 -10.48
C GLU A 429 17.64 -0.97 -11.74
N GLU A 430 18.14 -2.02 -12.40
CA GLU A 430 18.91 -1.92 -13.65
C GLU A 430 18.09 -1.41 -14.85
N SER A 431 16.76 -1.52 -14.83
CA SER A 431 15.88 -1.03 -15.90
C SER A 431 15.57 0.46 -15.83
N GLU A 432 15.99 1.14 -14.77
CA GLU A 432 15.83 2.58 -14.60
C GLU A 432 17.04 3.38 -15.12
N GLU A 433 18.15 2.69 -15.49
CA GLU A 433 19.38 3.29 -16.03
C GLU A 433 19.49 3.25 -17.58
N GLU A 434 18.57 2.62 -18.30
CA GLU A 434 18.45 2.62 -19.76
C GLU A 434 17.27 3.52 -20.25
#